data_b397d55a8c11db93982e41719810de4b
#
_entry.id   b397d55a8c11db93982e41719810de4b
#
_cell.length_a   1.000
_cell.length_b   1.000
_cell.length_c   1.000
_cell.angle_alpha   90.00
_cell.angle_beta   90.00
_cell.angle_gamma   90.00
#
_symmetry.space_group_name_H-M   'P 1'
#
loop_
_entity.id
_entity.type
_entity.pdbx_description
1 polymer ?
#
loop_
_entity_poly.entity_id
_entity_poly.type
_entity_poly.pdbx_seq_one_letter_code
_entity_poly.pdbx_strand_id
1 'polypeptide(L)'
;VNFMKVFLCGGGAGIQTIEANKRLNEVIDHSKPCLYVPLAMEHTMYADCFEWIKGELKNVDIPYIEMVNSADELAAKNMNDFGVIFIGGGNTFKLLHELKASGAFEKIKEYLNSEGVVFGGSAGAIIFGKDLEACKLDDANEVNLSDINGFDLLDGASILCHYTNRTAEEDEKARQYLLEVSKHRRVVALPEEVTLFINGENLEVIGNRPYFLFENGAIITQKEE
;
A
#
# COMPACT_ATOMS: atom_id res chain seq x y z
N VAL A 1 8.45 -14.87 13.55
CA VAL A 1 8.54 -14.10 13.31
C VAL A 1 8.45 -12.72 12.64
N ASN A 2 8.94 -11.74 13.19
CA ASN A 2 8.59 -10.40 12.79
C ASN A 2 9.76 -9.57 12.34
N PHE A 3 10.18 -9.87 11.11
CA PHE A 3 11.17 -9.04 10.43
C PHE A 3 10.56 -8.25 9.27
N MET A 4 9.24 -8.31 9.14
CA MET A 4 8.55 -7.64 8.03
C MET A 4 8.70 -6.13 8.09
N LYS A 5 9.01 -5.53 6.94
CA LYS A 5 9.13 -4.08 6.77
C LYS A 5 8.21 -3.65 5.64
N VAL A 6 7.07 -3.07 6.00
CA VAL A 6 6.05 -2.65 5.04
C VAL A 6 5.62 -1.23 5.32
N PHE A 7 5.78 -0.36 4.33
CA PHE A 7 5.25 1.00 4.35
C PHE A 7 3.88 1.02 3.69
N LEU A 8 2.89 1.52 4.39
CA LEU A 8 1.51 1.63 3.92
C LEU A 8 1.15 3.11 3.80
N CYS A 9 1.30 3.66 2.60
CA CYS A 9 1.05 5.06 2.33
C CYS A 9 -0.42 5.30 1.98
N GLY A 10 -1.03 6.33 2.57
CA GLY A 10 -2.42 6.70 2.33
C GLY A 10 -2.71 7.26 0.95
N GLY A 11 -1.74 7.27 0.05
CA GLY A 11 -1.92 7.65 -1.34
C GLY A 11 -1.37 9.03 -1.69
N GLY A 12 -0.55 9.61 -0.81
CA GLY A 12 0.08 10.90 -1.05
C GLY A 12 1.22 10.85 -2.06
N ALA A 13 1.65 12.02 -2.48
CA ALA A 13 2.74 12.25 -3.41
C ALA A 13 3.43 13.57 -3.10
N GLY A 14 4.63 13.74 -3.64
CA GLY A 14 5.39 14.98 -3.48
C GLY A 14 5.70 15.29 -2.01
N ILE A 15 5.31 16.48 -1.56
CA ILE A 15 5.59 16.91 -0.19
C ILE A 15 4.86 16.07 0.86
N GLN A 16 3.78 15.41 0.50
CA GLN A 16 3.01 14.57 1.43
C GLN A 16 3.76 13.32 1.88
N THR A 17 4.78 12.90 1.14
CA THR A 17 5.52 11.64 1.39
C THR A 17 7.00 11.84 1.70
N ILE A 18 7.44 13.07 1.92
CA ILE A 18 8.86 13.37 2.20
C ILE A 18 9.36 12.59 3.42
N GLU A 19 8.62 12.60 4.53
CA GLU A 19 9.04 11.92 5.75
C GLU A 19 9.03 10.40 5.59
N ALA A 20 8.04 9.85 4.87
CA ALA A 20 7.99 8.43 4.57
C ALA A 20 9.20 7.99 3.73
N ASN A 21 9.56 8.79 2.73
CA ASN A 21 10.72 8.50 1.88
C ASN A 21 12.05 8.61 2.64
N LYS A 22 12.15 9.55 3.58
CA LYS A 22 13.32 9.62 4.47
C LYS A 22 13.46 8.35 5.30
N ARG A 23 12.35 7.88 5.86
CA ARG A 23 12.34 6.64 6.65
C ARG A 23 12.67 5.42 5.79
N LEU A 24 12.13 5.35 4.59
CA LEU A 24 12.45 4.31 3.62
C LEU A 24 13.97 4.27 3.35
N ASN A 25 14.57 5.44 3.15
CA ASN A 25 16.01 5.57 2.89
C ASN A 25 16.87 5.04 4.04
N GLU A 26 16.38 5.08 5.28
CA GLU A 26 17.10 4.58 6.44
C GLU A 26 17.12 3.04 6.53
N VAL A 27 16.16 2.35 5.94
CA VAL A 27 15.95 0.91 6.18
C VAL A 27 16.25 0.02 4.98
N ILE A 28 16.51 0.58 3.80
CA ILE A 28 16.78 -0.21 2.58
C ILE A 28 18.27 -0.51 2.41
N ASP A 29 18.55 -1.56 1.63
CA ASP A 29 19.89 -1.86 1.15
C ASP A 29 20.19 -0.97 -0.07
N HIS A 30 21.04 0.03 0.11
CA HIS A 30 21.39 1.02 -0.91
C HIS A 30 22.17 0.47 -2.11
N SER A 31 22.69 -0.76 -2.01
CA SER A 31 23.39 -1.42 -3.11
C SER A 31 22.43 -2.08 -4.11
N LYS A 32 21.17 -2.23 -3.74
CA LYS A 32 20.16 -2.91 -4.55
C LYS A 32 19.16 -1.93 -5.17
N PRO A 33 18.67 -2.21 -6.40
CA PRO A 33 17.67 -1.35 -7.04
C PRO A 33 16.29 -1.49 -6.41
N CYS A 34 15.41 -0.57 -6.81
CA CYS A 34 13.97 -0.63 -6.52
C CYS A 34 13.26 -1.38 -7.66
N LEU A 35 12.35 -2.27 -7.31
CA LEU A 35 11.43 -2.87 -8.27
C LEU A 35 10.07 -2.18 -8.15
N TYR A 36 9.62 -1.56 -9.25
CA TYR A 36 8.34 -0.86 -9.30
C TYR A 36 7.26 -1.71 -9.96
N VAL A 37 6.11 -1.80 -9.28
CA VAL A 37 4.97 -2.65 -9.68
C VAL A 37 3.77 -1.76 -10.01
N PRO A 38 3.46 -1.51 -11.30
CA PRO A 38 2.35 -0.64 -11.72
C PRO A 38 1.05 -1.39 -11.98
N LEU A 39 0.91 -2.61 -11.50
CA LEU A 39 -0.13 -3.56 -11.92
C LEU A 39 -1.56 -3.14 -11.58
N ALA A 40 -1.74 -2.17 -10.66
CA ALA A 40 -3.08 -1.62 -10.37
C ALA A 40 -3.59 -0.70 -11.49
N MET A 41 -2.70 -0.18 -12.32
CA MET A 41 -3.02 0.70 -13.45
C MET A 41 -3.20 -0.08 -14.74
N GLU A 42 -3.86 0.53 -15.71
CA GLU A 42 -3.91 -0.01 -17.06
C GLU A 42 -2.55 0.08 -17.75
N HIS A 43 -2.22 -0.89 -18.59
CA HIS A 43 -0.92 -1.00 -19.24
C HIS A 43 -0.53 0.28 -20.01
N THR A 44 -1.51 0.95 -20.60
CA THR A 44 -1.29 2.22 -21.33
C THR A 44 -0.73 3.34 -20.46
N MET A 45 -0.86 3.22 -19.13
CA MET A 45 -0.38 4.22 -18.17
C MET A 45 1.02 3.89 -17.62
N TYR A 46 1.60 2.76 -17.95
CA TYR A 46 2.85 2.30 -17.33
C TYR A 46 4.02 3.25 -17.56
N ALA A 47 4.13 3.83 -18.75
CA ALA A 47 5.20 4.79 -19.05
C ALA A 47 5.11 6.02 -18.14
N ASP A 48 3.90 6.57 -17.96
CA ASP A 48 3.67 7.71 -17.08
C ASP A 48 3.92 7.35 -15.61
N CYS A 49 3.52 6.15 -15.20
CA CYS A 49 3.79 5.64 -13.85
C CYS A 49 5.30 5.55 -13.59
N PHE A 50 6.07 5.11 -14.56
CA PHE A 50 7.52 4.99 -14.43
C PHE A 50 8.20 6.35 -14.27
N GLU A 51 7.79 7.33 -15.06
CA GLU A 51 8.29 8.71 -14.90
C GLU A 51 7.90 9.28 -13.53
N TRP A 52 6.67 9.01 -13.09
CA TRP A 52 6.19 9.47 -11.78
C TRP A 52 7.04 8.90 -10.63
N ILE A 53 7.29 7.59 -10.61
CA ILE A 53 8.03 6.98 -9.50
C ILE A 53 9.49 7.46 -9.47
N LYS A 54 10.11 7.70 -10.62
CA LYS A 54 11.45 8.26 -10.68
C LYS A 54 11.51 9.63 -9.99
N GLY A 55 10.48 10.45 -10.19
CA GLY A 55 10.38 11.74 -9.51
C GLY A 55 10.14 11.61 -8.02
N GLU A 56 9.25 10.71 -7.62
CA GLU A 56 8.92 10.49 -6.20
C GLU A 56 10.10 10.00 -5.37
N LEU A 57 10.92 9.12 -5.93
CA LEU A 57 12.05 8.51 -5.23
C LEU A 57 13.40 9.18 -5.51
N LYS A 58 13.40 10.36 -6.10
CA LYS A 58 14.66 11.05 -6.48
C LYS A 58 15.61 11.31 -5.34
N ASN A 59 15.11 11.44 -4.11
CA ASN A 59 15.92 11.69 -2.91
C ASN A 59 16.17 10.42 -2.08
N VAL A 60 15.72 9.28 -2.55
CA VAL A 60 16.03 7.97 -1.94
C VAL A 60 17.27 7.42 -2.64
N ASP A 61 18.25 6.98 -1.85
CA ASP A 61 19.54 6.51 -2.36
C ASP A 61 19.40 5.07 -2.87
N ILE A 62 19.07 4.93 -4.16
CA ILE A 62 18.95 3.67 -4.87
C ILE A 62 19.69 3.76 -6.21
N PRO A 63 20.35 2.68 -6.69
CA PRO A 63 21.13 2.75 -7.91
C PRO A 63 20.29 2.97 -9.17
N TYR A 64 19.11 2.36 -9.25
CA TYR A 64 18.14 2.57 -10.33
C TYR A 64 16.79 1.96 -9.95
N ILE A 65 15.77 2.24 -10.76
CA ILE A 65 14.43 1.68 -10.62
C ILE A 65 14.15 0.81 -11.84
N GLU A 66 13.73 -0.42 -11.60
CA GLU A 66 13.27 -1.33 -12.65
C GLU A 66 11.76 -1.48 -12.49
N MET A 67 11.03 -1.38 -13.61
CA MET A 67 9.58 -1.57 -13.62
C MET A 67 9.23 -2.90 -14.26
N VAL A 68 8.32 -3.66 -13.66
CA VAL A 68 7.74 -4.85 -14.30
C VAL A 68 6.61 -4.42 -15.26
N ASN A 69 6.44 -5.17 -16.35
CA ASN A 69 5.41 -4.89 -17.34
C ASN A 69 4.21 -5.86 -17.26
N SER A 70 4.30 -6.86 -16.40
CA SER A 70 3.22 -7.83 -16.18
C SER A 70 3.38 -8.51 -14.82
N ALA A 71 2.30 -9.14 -14.37
CA ALA A 71 2.33 -9.92 -13.14
C ALA A 71 3.22 -11.18 -13.28
N ASP A 72 3.24 -11.79 -14.46
CA ASP A 72 4.10 -12.95 -14.72
C ASP A 72 5.58 -12.56 -14.68
N GLU A 73 5.92 -11.38 -15.19
CA GLU A 73 7.28 -10.86 -15.09
C GLU A 73 7.67 -10.65 -13.61
N LEU A 74 6.75 -10.09 -12.80
CA LEU A 74 6.97 -9.92 -11.37
C LEU A 74 7.20 -11.25 -10.68
N ALA A 75 6.36 -12.24 -10.98
CA ALA A 75 6.47 -13.58 -10.39
C ALA A 75 7.77 -14.29 -10.78
N ALA A 76 8.37 -13.95 -11.93
CA ALA A 76 9.62 -14.53 -12.40
C ALA A 76 10.87 -13.86 -11.82
N LYS A 77 10.73 -12.72 -11.13
CA LYS A 77 11.87 -12.01 -10.55
C LYS A 77 12.43 -12.74 -9.33
N ASN A 78 13.74 -12.65 -9.15
CA ASN A 78 14.35 -12.92 -7.87
C ASN A 78 14.20 -11.65 -7.00
N MET A 79 13.16 -11.62 -6.16
CA MET A 79 12.82 -10.42 -5.39
C MET A 79 13.93 -9.99 -4.41
N ASN A 80 14.77 -10.94 -3.97
CA ASN A 80 15.87 -10.63 -3.06
C ASN A 80 16.99 -9.79 -3.73
N ASP A 81 16.97 -9.64 -5.05
CA ASP A 81 17.89 -8.73 -5.75
C ASP A 81 17.50 -7.26 -5.59
N PHE A 82 16.36 -6.97 -4.98
CA PHE A 82 15.83 -5.61 -4.82
C PHE A 82 15.84 -5.17 -3.37
N GLY A 83 16.27 -3.92 -3.15
CA GLY A 83 16.30 -3.30 -1.82
C GLY A 83 14.91 -2.86 -1.35
N VAL A 84 14.01 -2.59 -2.28
CA VAL A 84 12.61 -2.26 -2.04
C VAL A 84 11.77 -2.68 -3.24
N ILE A 85 10.57 -3.18 -2.96
CA ILE A 85 9.51 -3.36 -3.96
C ILE A 85 8.46 -2.29 -3.69
N PHE A 86 8.29 -1.40 -4.67
CA PHE A 86 7.29 -0.32 -4.59
C PHE A 86 6.06 -0.71 -5.40
N ILE A 87 4.91 -0.83 -4.73
CA ILE A 87 3.65 -1.21 -5.36
C ILE A 87 2.76 0.04 -5.45
N GLY A 88 2.48 0.48 -6.68
CA GLY A 88 1.73 1.70 -6.93
C GLY A 88 0.22 1.53 -6.88
N GLY A 89 -0.46 2.67 -6.97
CA GLY A 89 -1.92 2.75 -6.91
C GLY A 89 -2.62 2.51 -8.25
N GLY A 90 -3.94 2.48 -8.18
CA GLY A 90 -4.86 2.22 -9.27
C GLY A 90 -6.05 1.42 -8.75
N ASN A 91 -6.55 0.45 -9.52
CA ASN A 91 -7.64 -0.41 -9.07
C ASN A 91 -7.11 -1.55 -8.19
N THR A 92 -7.59 -1.61 -6.95
CA THR A 92 -7.11 -2.58 -5.96
C THR A 92 -7.53 -4.01 -6.29
N PHE A 93 -8.72 -4.22 -6.83
CA PHE A 93 -9.19 -5.55 -7.23
C PHE A 93 -8.36 -6.12 -8.38
N LYS A 94 -8.05 -5.29 -9.38
CA LYS A 94 -7.17 -5.65 -10.48
C LYS A 94 -5.79 -6.06 -9.96
N LEU A 95 -5.21 -5.25 -9.08
CA LEU A 95 -3.89 -5.52 -8.49
C LEU A 95 -3.88 -6.86 -7.76
N LEU A 96 -4.81 -7.06 -6.85
CA LEU A 96 -4.84 -8.29 -6.04
C LEU A 96 -5.09 -9.53 -6.91
N HIS A 97 -5.98 -9.42 -7.90
CA HIS A 97 -6.25 -10.50 -8.86
C HIS A 97 -4.96 -10.91 -9.60
N GLU A 98 -4.25 -9.94 -10.15
CA GLU A 98 -3.03 -10.21 -10.91
C GLU A 98 -1.91 -10.81 -10.04
N LEU A 99 -1.77 -10.32 -8.82
CA LEU A 99 -0.77 -10.87 -7.90
C LEU A 99 -1.08 -12.34 -7.55
N LYS A 100 -2.34 -12.66 -7.27
CA LYS A 100 -2.75 -14.02 -6.93
C LYS A 100 -2.68 -14.97 -8.13
N ALA A 101 -3.18 -14.55 -9.29
CA ALA A 101 -3.22 -15.38 -10.48
C ALA A 101 -1.82 -15.75 -10.99
N SER A 102 -0.84 -14.86 -10.84
CA SER A 102 0.54 -15.09 -11.30
C SER A 102 1.41 -15.86 -10.31
N GLY A 103 0.98 -15.96 -9.05
CA GLY A 103 1.80 -16.48 -7.96
C GLY A 103 2.70 -15.43 -7.31
N ALA A 104 2.69 -14.19 -7.78
CA ALA A 104 3.50 -13.12 -7.19
C ALA A 104 3.10 -12.81 -5.74
N PHE A 105 1.83 -13.00 -5.39
CA PHE A 105 1.34 -12.80 -4.02
C PHE A 105 2.15 -13.61 -2.99
N GLU A 106 2.33 -14.89 -3.22
CA GLU A 106 3.11 -15.75 -2.33
C GLU A 106 4.59 -15.38 -2.33
N LYS A 107 5.13 -14.97 -3.47
CA LYS A 107 6.53 -14.52 -3.55
C LYS A 107 6.78 -13.24 -2.78
N ILE A 108 5.82 -12.32 -2.75
CA ILE A 108 5.92 -11.11 -1.92
C ILE A 108 5.93 -11.49 -0.44
N LYS A 109 5.12 -12.46 -0.03
CA LYS A 109 5.18 -12.97 1.35
C LYS A 109 6.56 -13.53 1.70
N GLU A 110 7.13 -14.33 0.82
CA GLU A 110 8.47 -14.89 1.00
C GLU A 110 9.53 -13.79 1.11
N TYR A 111 9.44 -12.78 0.24
CA TYR A 111 10.33 -11.62 0.25
C TYR A 111 10.26 -10.88 1.58
N LEU A 112 9.06 -10.62 2.10
CA LEU A 112 8.86 -9.98 3.39
C LEU A 112 9.41 -10.82 4.54
N ASN A 113 9.23 -12.14 4.49
CA ASN A 113 9.77 -13.06 5.49
C ASN A 113 11.30 -13.18 5.43
N SER A 114 11.91 -12.78 4.33
CA SER A 114 13.37 -12.73 4.14
C SER A 114 13.94 -11.33 4.38
N GLU A 115 13.27 -10.52 5.19
CA GLU A 115 13.67 -9.15 5.55
C GLU A 115 13.63 -8.16 4.37
N GLY A 116 12.87 -8.48 3.33
CA GLY A 116 12.61 -7.54 2.24
C GLY A 116 11.78 -6.35 2.69
N VAL A 117 11.87 -5.26 1.94
CA VAL A 117 11.15 -4.02 2.21
C VAL A 117 10.13 -3.77 1.10
N VAL A 118 8.87 -3.55 1.47
CA VAL A 118 7.82 -3.17 0.54
C VAL A 118 7.29 -1.78 0.90
N PHE A 119 7.12 -0.95 -0.13
CA PHE A 119 6.42 0.33 0.00
C PHE A 119 5.17 0.28 -0.88
N GLY A 120 4.00 0.29 -0.25
CA GLY A 120 2.71 0.30 -0.95
C GLY A 120 2.04 1.67 -0.86
N GLY A 121 1.62 2.20 -2.01
CA GLY A 121 0.86 3.44 -2.07
C GLY A 121 -0.57 3.19 -2.54
N SER A 122 -1.56 3.72 -1.84
CA SER A 122 -2.98 3.58 -2.19
C SER A 122 -3.37 2.11 -2.38
N ALA A 123 -3.75 1.66 -3.57
CA ALA A 123 -4.06 0.24 -3.84
C ALA A 123 -2.95 -0.69 -3.35
N GLY A 124 -1.69 -0.29 -3.54
CA GLY A 124 -0.52 -1.04 -3.06
C GLY A 124 -0.41 -1.14 -1.55
N ALA A 125 -1.05 -0.24 -0.80
CA ALA A 125 -1.18 -0.31 0.65
C ALA A 125 -2.40 -1.17 1.05
N ILE A 126 -3.51 -0.97 0.38
CA ILE A 126 -4.80 -1.62 0.72
C ILE A 126 -4.70 -3.14 0.68
N ILE A 127 -3.95 -3.70 -0.25
CA ILE A 127 -3.77 -5.16 -0.35
C ILE A 127 -3.10 -5.79 0.88
N PHE A 128 -2.46 -4.99 1.72
CA PHE A 128 -1.83 -5.48 2.96
C PHE A 128 -2.79 -5.52 4.15
N GLY A 129 -4.01 -5.03 4.00
CA GLY A 129 -5.07 -5.21 4.98
C GLY A 129 -5.69 -6.60 4.94
N LYS A 130 -6.70 -6.79 5.78
CA LYS A 130 -7.43 -8.05 5.90
C LYS A 130 -8.07 -8.46 4.58
N ASP A 131 -8.80 -7.53 3.95
CA ASP A 131 -9.52 -7.74 2.70
C ASP A 131 -9.83 -6.40 2.03
N LEU A 132 -10.53 -6.44 0.91
CA LEU A 132 -10.86 -5.25 0.12
C LEU A 132 -12.25 -4.66 0.42
N GLU A 133 -12.87 -5.02 1.56
CA GLU A 133 -14.22 -4.50 1.89
C GLU A 133 -14.25 -2.97 1.94
N ALA A 134 -13.26 -2.36 2.59
CA ALA A 134 -13.26 -0.90 2.76
C ALA A 134 -13.10 -0.15 1.44
N CYS A 135 -12.36 -0.69 0.47
CA CYS A 135 -12.10 0.02 -0.79
C CYS A 135 -13.20 -0.19 -1.84
N LYS A 136 -14.23 -0.97 -1.58
CA LYS A 136 -15.40 -1.08 -2.47
C LYS A 136 -16.08 0.26 -2.71
N LEU A 137 -15.88 1.21 -1.80
CA LEU A 137 -16.34 2.59 -1.99
C LEU A 137 -15.73 3.24 -3.23
N ASP A 138 -14.45 2.98 -3.48
CA ASP A 138 -13.65 3.68 -4.49
C ASP A 138 -13.44 2.85 -5.76
N ASP A 139 -13.31 1.53 -5.62
CA ASP A 139 -12.88 0.65 -6.70
C ASP A 139 -13.98 -0.35 -7.08
N ALA A 140 -14.22 -0.48 -8.37
CA ALA A 140 -15.10 -1.51 -8.91
C ALA A 140 -14.33 -2.84 -9.04
N ASN A 141 -15.02 -3.93 -8.74
CA ASN A 141 -14.49 -5.29 -8.94
C ASN A 141 -14.80 -5.78 -10.36
N GLU A 142 -14.16 -5.18 -11.34
CA GLU A 142 -14.38 -5.51 -12.76
C GLU A 142 -13.77 -6.85 -13.17
N VAL A 143 -12.82 -7.34 -12.40
CA VAL A 143 -12.17 -8.65 -12.66
C VAL A 143 -12.91 -9.81 -12.02
N ASN A 144 -14.04 -9.55 -11.36
CA ASN A 144 -14.84 -10.56 -10.65
C ASN A 144 -14.00 -11.39 -9.67
N LEU A 145 -13.13 -10.72 -8.91
CA LEU A 145 -12.33 -11.35 -7.88
C LEU A 145 -13.25 -11.88 -6.76
N SER A 146 -13.22 -13.18 -6.51
CA SER A 146 -14.02 -13.81 -5.46
C SER A 146 -13.31 -13.84 -4.11
N ASP A 147 -12.01 -14.17 -4.10
CA ASP A 147 -11.20 -14.13 -2.90
C ASP A 147 -10.56 -12.74 -2.75
N ILE A 148 -11.20 -11.89 -1.97
CA ILE A 148 -10.76 -10.51 -1.75
C ILE A 148 -9.85 -10.37 -0.53
N ASN A 149 -9.36 -11.48 0.05
CA ASN A 149 -8.46 -11.43 1.19
C ASN A 149 -7.07 -10.92 0.80
N GLY A 150 -6.57 -9.97 1.57
CA GLY A 150 -5.22 -9.42 1.40
C GLY A 150 -4.18 -10.15 2.23
N PHE A 151 -3.04 -9.51 2.43
CA PHE A 151 -1.93 -10.07 3.24
C PHE A 151 -2.22 -10.09 4.74
N ASP A 152 -3.21 -9.33 5.20
CA ASP A 152 -3.67 -9.28 6.60
C ASP A 152 -2.55 -8.93 7.59
N LEU A 153 -1.90 -7.80 7.40
CA LEU A 153 -0.79 -7.36 8.24
C LEU A 153 -1.15 -6.30 9.30
N LEU A 154 -2.43 -5.91 9.41
CA LEU A 154 -2.90 -4.90 10.37
C LEU A 154 -3.93 -5.45 11.36
N ASP A 155 -3.64 -6.59 11.94
CA ASP A 155 -4.45 -7.18 13.01
C ASP A 155 -5.95 -7.24 12.66
N GLY A 156 -6.23 -7.77 11.47
CA GLY A 156 -7.60 -7.97 10.99
C GLY A 156 -8.30 -6.73 10.44
N ALA A 157 -7.60 -5.60 10.30
CA ALA A 157 -8.18 -4.39 9.74
C ALA A 157 -8.07 -4.36 8.21
N SER A 158 -9.13 -3.89 7.55
CA SER A 158 -9.10 -3.47 6.16
C SER A 158 -8.61 -2.04 6.06
N ILE A 159 -8.13 -1.62 4.90
CA ILE A 159 -7.53 -0.29 4.71
C ILE A 159 -8.34 0.51 3.70
N LEU A 160 -8.56 1.79 3.99
CA LEU A 160 -9.00 2.79 3.03
C LEU A 160 -7.95 3.90 2.96
N CYS A 161 -7.62 4.35 1.76
CA CYS A 161 -6.68 5.45 1.52
C CYS A 161 -7.42 6.75 1.15
N HIS A 162 -6.67 7.84 1.00
CA HIS A 162 -7.20 9.18 0.64
C HIS A 162 -8.27 9.69 1.61
N TYR A 163 -8.28 9.19 2.83
CA TYR A 163 -9.27 9.57 3.82
C TYR A 163 -9.05 11.01 4.26
N THR A 164 -10.11 11.83 4.20
CA THR A 164 -10.11 13.28 4.44
C THR A 164 -9.44 14.14 3.36
N ASN A 165 -9.07 13.56 2.22
CA ASN A 165 -8.47 14.31 1.09
C ASN A 165 -9.43 14.42 -0.10
N ARG A 166 -10.69 14.12 0.10
CA ARG A 166 -11.76 14.17 -0.89
C ARG A 166 -12.55 15.48 -0.74
N THR A 167 -13.56 15.70 -1.56
CA THR A 167 -14.51 16.79 -1.30
C THR A 167 -15.24 16.54 0.04
N ALA A 168 -15.79 17.59 0.63
CA ALA A 168 -16.53 17.46 1.89
C ALA A 168 -17.68 16.45 1.78
N GLU A 169 -18.37 16.41 0.65
CA GLU A 169 -19.46 15.45 0.39
C GLU A 169 -18.92 14.01 0.29
N GLU A 170 -17.83 13.81 -0.44
CA GLU A 170 -17.20 12.50 -0.59
C GLU A 170 -16.61 12.00 0.72
N ASP A 171 -16.00 12.89 1.52
CA ASP A 171 -15.47 12.53 2.84
C ASP A 171 -16.60 12.07 3.77
N GLU A 172 -17.76 12.72 3.74
CA GLU A 172 -18.91 12.34 4.54
C GLU A 172 -19.47 10.97 4.09
N LYS A 173 -19.54 10.73 2.78
CA LYS A 173 -19.94 9.41 2.26
C LYS A 173 -18.97 8.32 2.69
N ALA A 174 -17.67 8.60 2.64
CA ALA A 174 -16.66 7.67 3.09
C ALA A 174 -16.81 7.35 4.57
N ARG A 175 -17.01 8.37 5.40
CA ARG A 175 -17.23 8.21 6.84
C ARG A 175 -18.45 7.31 7.12
N GLN A 176 -19.58 7.58 6.48
CA GLN A 176 -20.81 6.79 6.64
C GLN A 176 -20.60 5.33 6.20
N TYR A 177 -19.95 5.13 5.05
CA TYR A 177 -19.65 3.79 4.55
C TYR A 177 -18.76 3.01 5.51
N LEU A 178 -17.69 3.64 6.01
CA LEU A 178 -16.77 2.98 6.93
C LEU A 178 -17.41 2.68 8.29
N LEU A 179 -18.30 3.54 8.77
CA LEU A 179 -19.06 3.26 10.00
C LEU A 179 -19.90 1.99 9.85
N GLU A 180 -20.54 1.79 8.71
CA GLU A 180 -21.31 0.58 8.45
C GLU A 180 -20.42 -0.66 8.34
N VAL A 181 -19.33 -0.57 7.56
CA VAL A 181 -18.36 -1.67 7.43
C VAL A 181 -17.77 -2.04 8.80
N SER A 182 -17.53 -1.04 9.65
CA SER A 182 -16.90 -1.25 10.95
C SER A 182 -17.73 -2.01 11.95
N LYS A 183 -19.02 -2.23 11.68
CA LYS A 183 -19.88 -3.08 12.51
C LYS A 183 -19.46 -4.55 12.49
N HIS A 184 -18.76 -4.97 11.42
CA HIS A 184 -18.29 -6.35 11.26
C HIS A 184 -16.85 -6.47 10.79
N ARG A 185 -16.14 -5.36 10.64
CA ARG A 185 -14.76 -5.33 10.14
C ARG A 185 -14.04 -4.12 10.71
N ARG A 186 -12.87 -4.31 11.31
CA ARG A 186 -12.02 -3.16 11.65
C ARG A 186 -11.53 -2.50 10.37
N VAL A 187 -11.48 -1.18 10.36
CA VAL A 187 -10.96 -0.42 9.22
C VAL A 187 -9.94 0.60 9.70
N VAL A 188 -8.81 0.63 9.03
CA VAL A 188 -7.79 1.66 9.17
C VAL A 188 -7.92 2.61 7.97
N ALA A 189 -8.27 3.86 8.25
CA ALA A 189 -8.41 4.89 7.22
C ALA A 189 -7.22 5.84 7.27
N LEU A 190 -6.51 5.96 6.14
CA LEU A 190 -5.27 6.71 6.01
C LEU A 190 -5.46 7.97 5.16
N PRO A 191 -5.22 9.17 5.73
CA PRO A 191 -5.03 10.37 4.91
C PRO A 191 -3.82 10.21 3.98
N GLU A 192 -3.80 10.98 2.89
CA GLU A 192 -2.68 10.96 1.92
C GLU A 192 -1.33 11.28 2.55
N GLU A 193 -1.34 12.14 3.58
CA GLU A 193 -0.13 12.60 4.28
C GLU A 193 0.39 11.59 5.31
N VAL A 194 -0.29 10.47 5.50
CA VAL A 194 0.05 9.49 6.53
C VAL A 194 0.55 8.20 5.90
N THR A 195 1.67 7.73 6.41
CA THR A 195 2.21 6.40 6.09
C THR A 195 2.38 5.62 7.38
N LEU A 196 1.81 4.43 7.43
CA LEU A 196 2.09 3.48 8.50
C LEU A 196 3.27 2.62 8.10
N PHE A 197 4.26 2.50 8.96
CA PHE A 197 5.40 1.62 8.74
C PHE A 197 5.34 0.46 9.74
N ILE A 198 5.06 -0.73 9.23
CA ILE A 198 5.16 -1.97 9.97
C ILE A 198 6.63 -2.37 9.99
N ASN A 199 7.27 -2.28 11.14
CA ASN A 199 8.68 -2.60 11.33
C ASN A 199 8.80 -3.70 12.38
N GLY A 200 8.72 -4.95 11.94
CA GLY A 200 8.64 -6.08 12.84
C GLY A 200 7.36 -6.01 13.67
N GLU A 201 7.51 -5.94 14.99
CA GLU A 201 6.38 -5.82 15.92
C GLU A 201 5.94 -4.38 16.16
N ASN A 202 6.73 -3.41 15.67
CA ASN A 202 6.44 -1.99 15.87
C ASN A 202 5.63 -1.42 14.72
N LEU A 203 4.69 -0.55 15.04
CA LEU A 203 3.95 0.23 14.08
C LEU A 203 4.33 1.70 14.25
N GLU A 204 4.99 2.27 13.25
CA GLU A 204 5.36 3.68 13.25
C GLU A 204 4.35 4.47 12.43
N VAL A 205 3.89 5.60 12.95
CA VAL A 205 3.01 6.52 12.23
C VAL A 205 3.86 7.66 11.70
N ILE A 206 3.97 7.78 10.39
CA ILE A 206 4.81 8.78 9.73
C ILE A 206 3.93 9.84 9.09
N GLY A 207 4.24 11.10 9.36
CA GLY A 207 3.50 12.26 8.87
C GLY A 207 2.98 13.11 10.03
N ASN A 208 2.40 14.27 9.70
CA ASN A 208 1.95 15.24 10.70
C ASN A 208 0.43 15.16 10.98
N ARG A 209 -0.21 14.10 10.53
CA ARG A 209 -1.64 13.85 10.73
C ARG A 209 -1.87 12.51 11.39
N PRO A 210 -3.01 12.34 12.10
CA PRO A 210 -3.39 11.02 12.61
C PRO A 210 -3.93 10.12 11.49
N TYR A 211 -3.99 8.83 11.76
CA TYR A 211 -4.87 7.93 11.03
C TYR A 211 -6.11 7.62 11.87
N PHE A 212 -7.10 6.96 11.29
CA PHE A 212 -8.38 6.72 11.95
C PHE A 212 -8.69 5.23 11.98
N LEU A 213 -9.06 4.75 13.17
CA LEU A 213 -9.53 3.39 13.35
C LEU A 213 -11.05 3.40 13.46
N PHE A 214 -11.70 2.62 12.59
CA PHE A 214 -13.15 2.38 12.64
C PHE A 214 -13.36 0.98 13.20
N GLU A 215 -14.09 0.91 14.32
CA GLU A 215 -14.35 -0.35 15.00
C GLU A 215 -15.69 -0.28 15.72
N ASN A 216 -16.50 -1.33 15.56
CA ASN A 216 -17.81 -1.44 16.23
C ASN A 216 -18.74 -0.24 16.02
N GLY A 217 -18.72 0.33 14.83
CA GLY A 217 -19.55 1.48 14.48
C GLY A 217 -19.07 2.81 15.05
N ALA A 218 -17.84 2.89 15.54
CA ALA A 218 -17.24 4.10 16.12
C ALA A 218 -15.91 4.44 15.44
N ILE A 219 -15.50 5.71 15.58
CA ILE A 219 -14.24 6.21 15.04
C ILE A 219 -13.31 6.58 16.19
N ILE A 220 -12.08 6.10 16.14
CA ILE A 220 -11.02 6.44 17.06
C ILE A 220 -9.89 7.06 16.29
N THR A 221 -9.49 8.28 16.63
CA THR A 221 -8.35 8.96 16.01
C THR A 221 -7.06 8.43 16.63
N GLN A 222 -6.13 7.96 15.80
CA GLN A 222 -4.84 7.43 16.24
C GLN A 222 -3.72 8.40 15.87
N LYS A 223 -2.92 8.74 16.85
CA LYS A 223 -1.72 9.57 16.69
C LYS A 223 -0.52 8.79 17.17
N GLU A 224 0.67 9.19 16.71
CA GLU A 224 1.93 8.73 17.28
C GLU A 224 2.00 9.15 18.75
N GLU A 225 2.39 8.22 19.62
CA GLU A 225 2.67 8.52 21.03
C GLU A 225 4.11 8.99 21.21
#